data_5123f0175572779b6645e6242ea3bae4
#
_entry.id   5123f0175572779b6645e6242ea3bae4
#
_cell.length_a   1.000
_cell.length_b   1.000
_cell.length_c   1.000
_cell.angle_alpha   90.00
_cell.angle_beta   90.00
_cell.angle_gamma   90.00
#
_symmetry.space_group_name_H-M   'P 1'
#
loop_
_entity.id
_entity.type
_entity.pdbx_description
1 polymer ?
#
loop_
_entity_poly.entity_id
_entity_poly.type
_entity_poly.pdbx_seq_one_letter_code
_entity_poly.pdbx_strand_id
1 'polypeptide(L)'
;MPIHNTSIIHSNSLIEENAIIGKNCKIGPFCYVSSDCVLEDNIELFSHVSIVGKTLIGKNTKVWPFASIGHYPQDLKYKGENTELIIGTYNKIRESVSINPGTKGGGGTTKIGNNC
;
A
#
# COMPACT_ATOMS: atom_id res chain seq x y z
N MET A 1 -10.77 0.15 16.25
CA MET A 1 -9.84 -0.85 15.72
C MET A 1 -9.32 -0.37 14.38
N PRO A 2 -8.01 -0.39 14.17
CA PRO A 2 -7.47 0.01 12.87
C PRO A 2 -7.92 -0.88 11.72
N ILE A 3 -8.24 -2.14 12.00
CA ILE A 3 -8.72 -3.07 10.99
C ILE A 3 -10.22 -3.24 11.17
N HIS A 4 -11.00 -2.89 10.13
CA HIS A 4 -12.45 -3.04 10.21
C HIS A 4 -12.82 -4.53 10.28
N ASN A 5 -13.83 -4.85 11.08
CA ASN A 5 -14.19 -6.24 11.35
C ASN A 5 -14.77 -6.98 10.14
N THR A 6 -15.17 -6.29 9.09
CA THR A 6 -15.63 -6.94 7.85
C THR A 6 -14.50 -7.39 6.95
N SER A 7 -13.26 -6.96 7.21
CA SER A 7 -12.13 -7.31 6.38
C SER A 7 -11.58 -8.67 6.74
N ILE A 8 -11.11 -9.40 5.73
CA ILE A 8 -10.57 -10.75 5.88
C ILE A 8 -9.08 -10.70 5.62
N ILE A 9 -8.29 -11.08 6.62
CA ILE A 9 -6.84 -11.06 6.52
C ILE A 9 -6.34 -12.49 6.71
N HIS A 10 -5.58 -12.98 5.74
CA HIS A 10 -5.03 -14.33 5.83
C HIS A 10 -4.07 -14.43 7.01
N SER A 11 -4.11 -15.55 7.72
CA SER A 11 -3.33 -15.74 8.94
C SER A 11 -1.80 -15.67 8.73
N ASN A 12 -1.33 -15.91 7.50
CA ASN A 12 0.09 -15.83 7.18
C ASN A 12 0.53 -14.44 6.71
N SER A 13 -0.31 -13.43 6.85
CA SER A 13 0.04 -12.06 6.52
C SER A 13 0.31 -11.28 7.78
N LEU A 14 1.21 -10.30 7.68
CA LEU A 14 1.57 -9.44 8.79
C LEU A 14 1.05 -8.03 8.53
N ILE A 15 0.13 -7.60 9.39
CA ILE A 15 -0.35 -6.22 9.41
C ILE A 15 0.20 -5.58 10.66
N GLU A 16 1.05 -4.59 10.50
CA GLU A 16 1.67 -3.93 11.63
C GLU A 16 0.65 -3.13 12.43
N GLU A 17 0.92 -2.96 13.72
CA GLU A 17 0.09 -2.16 14.57
C GLU A 17 -0.04 -0.74 14.02
N ASN A 18 -1.20 -0.14 14.15
CA ASN A 18 -1.56 1.20 13.67
C ASN A 18 -1.80 1.31 12.15
N ALA A 19 -1.55 0.28 11.36
CA ALA A 19 -2.02 0.29 9.98
C ALA A 19 -3.55 0.35 9.98
N ILE A 20 -4.12 1.13 9.05
CA ILE A 20 -5.58 1.29 8.97
C ILE A 20 -6.08 0.54 7.76
N ILE A 21 -7.03 -0.36 7.98
CA ILE A 21 -7.65 -1.17 6.94
C ILE A 21 -9.16 -0.96 6.99
N GLY A 22 -9.71 -0.45 5.90
CA GLY A 22 -11.13 -0.13 5.82
C GLY A 22 -12.03 -1.34 5.72
N LYS A 23 -13.24 -1.13 5.22
CA LYS A 23 -14.29 -2.16 5.16
C LYS A 23 -14.09 -3.08 3.97
N ASN A 24 -14.45 -4.36 4.18
CA ASN A 24 -14.54 -5.35 3.11
C ASN A 24 -13.25 -5.54 2.32
N CYS A 25 -12.12 -5.34 2.96
CA CYS A 25 -10.83 -5.62 2.34
C CYS A 25 -10.54 -7.13 2.40
N LYS A 26 -9.84 -7.62 1.39
CA LYS A 26 -9.38 -9.01 1.37
C LYS A 26 -7.87 -8.99 1.21
N ILE A 27 -7.18 -9.53 2.21
CA ILE A 27 -5.72 -9.60 2.19
C ILE A 27 -5.33 -11.06 2.15
N GLY A 28 -4.77 -11.48 1.02
CA GLY A 28 -4.35 -12.85 0.80
C GLY A 28 -3.08 -13.20 1.57
N PRO A 29 -2.52 -14.40 1.33
CA PRO A 29 -1.40 -14.88 2.14
C PRO A 29 -0.09 -14.15 1.83
N PHE A 30 0.78 -14.11 2.85
CA PHE A 30 2.14 -13.60 2.74
C PHE A 30 2.21 -12.15 2.29
N CYS A 31 1.22 -11.35 2.71
CA CYS A 31 1.25 -9.91 2.51
C CYS A 31 1.83 -9.22 3.73
N TYR A 32 2.43 -8.06 3.52
CA TYR A 32 2.96 -7.23 4.58
C TYR A 32 2.44 -5.81 4.43
N VAL A 33 1.89 -5.26 5.50
CA VAL A 33 1.40 -3.87 5.53
C VAL A 33 2.01 -3.19 6.75
N SER A 34 2.80 -2.16 6.52
CA SER A 34 3.48 -1.47 7.62
C SER A 34 2.56 -0.48 8.35
N SER A 35 3.03 0.04 9.47
CA SER A 35 2.19 0.79 10.42
C SER A 35 1.67 2.13 9.89
N ASP A 36 2.35 2.74 8.94
CA ASP A 36 1.93 4.05 8.43
C ASP A 36 1.04 3.96 7.19
N CYS A 37 0.58 2.77 6.86
CA CYS A 37 -0.24 2.54 5.68
C CYS A 37 -1.72 2.70 5.98
N VAL A 38 -2.46 3.21 5.00
CA VAL A 38 -3.92 3.30 5.06
C VAL A 38 -4.49 2.65 3.81
N LEU A 39 -5.25 1.58 3.98
CA LEU A 39 -6.01 0.94 2.91
C LEU A 39 -7.47 1.32 3.09
N GLU A 40 -8.06 1.98 2.10
CA GLU A 40 -9.46 2.35 2.15
C GLU A 40 -10.35 1.14 1.90
N ASP A 41 -11.64 1.35 1.64
CA ASP A 41 -12.58 0.23 1.55
C ASP A 41 -12.40 -0.59 0.27
N ASN A 42 -12.75 -1.88 0.36
CA ASN A 42 -12.79 -2.79 -0.77
C ASN A 42 -11.45 -2.97 -1.49
N ILE A 43 -10.36 -2.97 -0.74
CA ILE A 43 -9.03 -3.26 -1.28
C ILE A 43 -8.84 -4.78 -1.33
N GLU A 44 -8.23 -5.26 -2.40
CA GLU A 44 -7.86 -6.68 -2.49
C GLU A 44 -6.37 -6.82 -2.78
N LEU A 45 -5.66 -7.48 -1.87
CA LEU A 45 -4.26 -7.87 -2.05
C LEU A 45 -4.24 -9.38 -2.27
N PHE A 46 -3.75 -9.82 -3.43
CA PHE A 46 -3.87 -11.26 -3.75
C PHE A 46 -2.90 -12.12 -2.94
N SER A 47 -1.61 -11.93 -3.09
CA SER A 47 -0.62 -12.64 -2.27
C SER A 47 0.74 -11.99 -2.47
N HIS A 48 1.65 -12.18 -1.49
CA HIS A 48 3.03 -11.70 -1.60
C HIS A 48 3.10 -10.23 -2.01
N VAL A 49 2.23 -9.39 -1.44
CA VAL A 49 2.20 -7.96 -1.69
C VAL A 49 2.81 -7.27 -0.47
N SER A 50 3.71 -6.32 -0.72
CA SER A 50 4.34 -5.56 0.34
C SER A 50 3.94 -4.08 0.20
N ILE A 51 3.34 -3.53 1.25
CA ILE A 51 2.94 -2.13 1.30
C ILE A 51 3.58 -1.50 2.52
N VAL A 52 4.47 -0.56 2.29
CA VAL A 52 5.27 0.04 3.37
C VAL A 52 5.28 1.57 3.25
N GLY A 53 5.84 2.20 4.27
CA GLY A 53 5.97 3.63 4.31
C GLY A 53 4.63 4.33 4.53
N LYS A 54 4.61 5.64 4.33
CA LYS A 54 3.39 6.43 4.47
C LYS A 54 2.61 6.36 3.16
N THR A 55 1.80 5.33 3.02
CA THR A 55 1.10 5.00 1.77
C THR A 55 -0.40 4.94 2.00
N LEU A 56 -1.14 5.66 1.16
CA LEU A 56 -2.60 5.61 1.13
C LEU A 56 -3.04 4.93 -0.16
N ILE A 57 -3.87 3.90 -0.04
CA ILE A 57 -4.44 3.21 -1.20
C ILE A 57 -5.94 3.47 -1.23
N GLY A 58 -6.41 4.08 -2.29
CA GLY A 58 -7.81 4.46 -2.46
C GLY A 58 -8.73 3.27 -2.73
N LYS A 59 -10.02 3.49 -2.54
CA LYS A 59 -11.05 2.45 -2.58
C LYS A 59 -11.05 1.64 -3.87
N ASN A 60 -11.42 0.37 -3.74
CA ASN A 60 -11.66 -0.53 -4.87
C ASN A 60 -10.41 -0.79 -5.72
N THR A 61 -9.24 -0.70 -5.12
CA THR A 61 -7.97 -1.01 -5.78
C THR A 61 -7.62 -2.48 -5.56
N LYS A 62 -7.13 -3.13 -6.61
CA LYS A 62 -6.67 -4.52 -6.53
C LYS A 62 -5.17 -4.56 -6.79
N VAL A 63 -4.46 -5.38 -6.03
CA VAL A 63 -3.02 -5.50 -6.12
C VAL A 63 -2.65 -6.97 -6.34
N TRP A 64 -1.99 -7.24 -7.47
CA TRP A 64 -1.61 -8.58 -7.87
C TRP A 64 -0.32 -9.03 -7.19
N PRO A 65 0.00 -10.34 -7.26
CA PRO A 65 1.14 -10.87 -6.51
C PRO A 65 2.49 -10.23 -6.85
N PHE A 66 3.34 -10.15 -5.84
CA PHE A 66 4.71 -9.65 -5.93
C PHE A 66 4.82 -8.16 -6.23
N ALA A 67 3.75 -7.40 -6.05
CA ALA A 67 3.84 -5.95 -6.13
C ALA A 67 4.51 -5.40 -4.88
N SER A 68 5.33 -4.38 -5.06
CA SER A 68 6.05 -3.71 -3.99
C SER A 68 5.68 -2.23 -4.00
N ILE A 69 5.00 -1.78 -2.96
CA ILE A 69 4.42 -0.45 -2.92
C ILE A 69 4.97 0.32 -1.72
N GLY A 70 5.50 1.49 -1.98
CA GLY A 70 5.94 2.40 -0.93
C GLY A 70 7.34 2.15 -0.39
N HIS A 71 8.06 1.18 -0.92
CA HIS A 71 9.45 0.95 -0.49
C HIS A 71 10.32 2.16 -0.82
N TYR A 72 11.42 2.30 -0.11
CA TYR A 72 12.32 3.42 -0.33
C TYR A 72 12.75 3.49 -1.79
N PRO A 73 12.75 4.69 -2.39
CA PRO A 73 13.22 4.82 -3.77
C PRO A 73 14.71 4.47 -3.86
N GLN A 74 15.10 3.95 -5.02
CA GLN A 74 16.49 3.61 -5.28
C GLN A 74 17.30 4.85 -5.67
N ASP A 75 16.93 5.98 -5.16
CA ASP A 75 17.62 7.25 -5.39
C ASP A 75 18.65 7.44 -4.30
N LEU A 76 19.91 7.60 -4.70
CA LEU A 76 21.02 7.82 -3.75
C LEU A 76 20.85 9.09 -2.94
N LYS A 77 19.98 9.99 -3.36
CA LYS A 77 19.67 11.22 -2.62
C LYS A 77 18.66 11.01 -1.52
N TYR A 78 17.99 9.85 -1.47
CA TYR A 78 17.01 9.59 -0.43
C TYR A 78 17.70 9.41 0.92
N LYS A 79 17.31 10.24 1.89
CA LYS A 79 17.91 10.23 3.23
C LYS A 79 16.89 10.02 4.34
N GLY A 80 15.81 9.30 4.05
CA GLY A 80 14.78 9.05 5.03
C GLY A 80 13.85 10.25 5.23
N GLU A 81 13.71 11.11 4.23
CA GLU A 81 12.79 12.23 4.30
C GLU A 81 11.36 11.74 4.53
N ASN A 82 10.54 12.61 5.09
CA ASN A 82 9.13 12.34 5.30
C ASN A 82 8.40 12.40 3.95
N THR A 83 8.42 11.29 3.22
CA THR A 83 7.77 11.18 1.92
C THR A 83 6.52 10.34 2.02
N GLU A 84 5.58 10.54 1.09
CA GLU A 84 4.34 9.78 1.08
C GLU A 84 3.94 9.38 -0.34
N LEU A 85 3.13 8.33 -0.40
CA LEU A 85 2.60 7.80 -1.66
C LEU A 85 1.08 7.75 -1.55
N ILE A 86 0.40 8.36 -2.51
CA ILE A 86 -1.06 8.37 -2.55
C ILE A 86 -1.52 7.69 -3.84
N ILE A 87 -2.28 6.62 -3.70
CA ILE A 87 -2.84 5.88 -4.83
C ILE A 87 -4.35 6.11 -4.81
N GLY A 88 -4.91 6.55 -5.91
CA GLY A 88 -6.34 6.83 -6.02
C GLY A 88 -7.20 5.58 -6.04
N THR A 89 -8.43 5.71 -6.53
CA THR A 89 -9.43 4.65 -6.49
C THR A 89 -9.47 3.84 -7.79
N TYR A 90 -9.98 2.60 -7.71
CA TYR A 90 -10.22 1.71 -8.85
C TYR A 90 -8.95 1.40 -9.66
N ASN A 91 -7.80 1.40 -9.02
CA ASN A 91 -6.56 1.05 -9.69
C ASN A 91 -6.35 -0.46 -9.71
N LYS A 92 -5.62 -0.92 -10.72
CA LYS A 92 -5.19 -2.32 -10.81
C LYS A 92 -3.67 -2.33 -10.87
N ILE A 93 -3.06 -2.75 -9.77
CA ILE A 93 -1.60 -2.80 -9.66
C ILE A 93 -1.19 -4.23 -9.93
N ARG A 94 -0.61 -4.44 -11.10
CA ARG A 94 -0.36 -5.78 -11.63
C ARG A 94 0.90 -6.41 -11.01
N GLU A 95 1.16 -7.65 -11.41
CA GLU A 95 2.24 -8.46 -10.86
C GLU A 95 3.59 -7.77 -11.00
N SER A 96 4.38 -7.86 -9.95
CA SER A 96 5.76 -7.38 -9.90
C SER A 96 5.92 -5.87 -10.13
N VAL A 97 4.84 -5.09 -10.04
CA VAL A 97 4.93 -3.63 -10.13
C VAL A 97 5.62 -3.10 -8.87
N SER A 98 6.51 -2.13 -9.05
CA SER A 98 7.15 -1.43 -7.95
C SER A 98 6.76 0.04 -7.99
N ILE A 99 6.19 0.53 -6.91
CA ILE A 99 5.79 1.93 -6.78
C ILE A 99 6.51 2.50 -5.56
N ASN A 100 7.34 3.52 -5.79
CA ASN A 100 8.14 4.12 -4.73
C ASN A 100 7.59 5.49 -4.33
N PRO A 101 7.76 5.92 -3.07
CA PRO A 101 7.39 7.28 -2.69
C PRO A 101 8.34 8.29 -3.34
N GLY A 102 7.87 9.53 -3.47
CA GLY A 102 8.72 10.60 -3.96
C GLY A 102 9.82 10.92 -2.97
N THR A 103 10.86 11.58 -3.47
CA THR A 103 11.88 12.13 -2.60
C THR A 103 11.55 13.57 -2.25
N LYS A 104 12.16 14.09 -1.19
CA LYS A 104 11.94 15.47 -0.79
C LYS A 104 12.33 16.45 -1.89
N GLY A 105 13.42 16.18 -2.60
CA GLY A 105 13.84 16.98 -3.74
C GLY A 105 12.89 16.87 -4.92
N GLY A 106 12.10 15.82 -5.01
CA GLY A 106 11.09 15.63 -6.05
C GLY A 106 9.68 16.02 -5.62
N GLY A 107 9.53 16.75 -4.50
CA GLY A 107 8.23 17.18 -4.02
C GLY A 107 7.71 16.42 -2.80
N GLY A 108 8.32 15.33 -2.41
CA GLY A 108 7.98 14.58 -1.21
C GLY A 108 6.73 13.71 -1.31
N THR A 109 5.90 13.88 -2.33
CA THR A 109 4.65 13.14 -2.50
C THR A 109 4.56 12.59 -3.91
N THR A 110 4.24 11.29 -4.01
CA THR A 110 3.94 10.64 -5.29
C THR A 110 2.45 10.33 -5.32
N LYS A 111 1.79 10.67 -6.41
CA LYS A 111 0.36 10.42 -6.57
C LYS A 111 0.09 9.62 -7.83
N ILE A 112 -0.76 8.59 -7.68
CA ILE A 112 -1.28 7.82 -8.81
C ILE A 112 -2.77 8.08 -8.84
N GLY A 113 -3.28 8.45 -10.01
CA GLY A 113 -4.69 8.77 -10.17
C GLY A 113 -5.60 7.57 -10.05
N ASN A 114 -6.81 7.70 -10.58
CA ASN A 114 -7.83 6.67 -10.51
C ASN A 114 -7.87 5.85 -11.80
N ASN A 115 -8.32 4.60 -11.69
CA ASN A 115 -8.56 3.73 -12.85
C ASN A 115 -7.29 3.47 -13.69
N CYS A 116 -6.15 3.40 -13.07
CA CYS A 116 -4.88 3.11 -13.78
C CYS A 116 -4.56 1.63 -13.85
#